data_6b1f0e4ad9fe4089d796351a86266cf8
#
_entry.id   6b1f0e4ad9fe4089d796351a86266cf8
#
_cell.length_a   1.000
_cell.length_b   1.000
_cell.length_c   1.000
_cell.angle_alpha   90.00
_cell.angle_beta   90.00
_cell.angle_gamma   90.00
#
_symmetry.space_group_name_H-M   'P 1'
#
loop_
_entity.id
_entity.type
_entity.pdbx_description
1 polymer ?
#
loop_
_entity_poly.entity_id
_entity_poly.type
_entity_poly.pdbx_seq_one_letter_code
_entity_poly.pdbx_strand_id
1 'polypeptide(L)'
;MTGKRTNVIEAKGLAPESGALAGNLHPLLAQVGLADGLMDLSAAAQSLRQPRVETRQGLVLFLRAYYLELLLPCELPAICRAYAHAARSQALELVSLDQEVGNQARPRDLAQASRRIGQSQLAALRPLRGERVVQRYLQAVQAGQAQGWHTLVYGLILAVYSLPLRQGLLNYARQTLRGFIYTAAGPLQLAEMDCRNLLDELCADLPRRLEILLSPVLE
;
A
#
# COMPACT_ATOMS: atom_id res chain seq x y z
N MET A 1 10.48 19.97 -53.31
CA MET A 1 9.53 19.03 -52.65
C MET A 1 10.24 18.49 -51.39
N THR A 2 10.00 19.14 -50.28
CA THR A 2 10.64 18.89 -48.99
C THR A 2 9.62 18.22 -48.06
N GLY A 3 9.75 16.91 -47.88
CA GLY A 3 8.89 16.15 -46.98
C GLY A 3 9.34 16.34 -45.51
N LYS A 4 8.50 17.00 -44.73
CA LYS A 4 8.62 17.03 -43.27
C LYS A 4 8.32 15.65 -42.71
N ARG A 5 9.34 15.01 -42.12
CA ARG A 5 9.16 13.84 -41.24
C ARG A 5 8.70 14.35 -39.89
N THR A 6 7.45 14.13 -39.56
CA THR A 6 6.90 14.25 -38.21
C THR A 6 7.36 13.07 -37.40
N ASN A 7 8.29 13.28 -36.49
CA ASN A 7 8.63 12.30 -35.44
C ASN A 7 7.44 12.24 -34.46
N VAL A 8 6.61 11.22 -34.61
CA VAL A 8 5.69 10.78 -33.59
C VAL A 8 6.50 9.98 -32.61
N ILE A 9 6.84 10.59 -31.46
CA ILE A 9 7.38 9.86 -30.30
C ILE A 9 6.19 9.07 -29.76
N GLU A 10 6.14 7.78 -30.10
CA GLU A 10 5.26 6.82 -29.46
C GLU A 10 5.57 6.80 -27.96
N ALA A 11 4.65 7.28 -27.15
CA ALA A 11 4.64 7.08 -25.70
C ALA A 11 4.37 5.61 -25.41
N LYS A 12 5.41 4.79 -25.56
CA LYS A 12 5.37 3.36 -25.31
C LYS A 12 5.59 3.11 -23.82
N GLY A 13 4.54 2.73 -23.09
CA GLY A 13 4.70 1.73 -22.04
C GLY A 13 5.03 2.19 -20.62
N LEU A 14 4.32 3.19 -20.03
CA LEU A 14 4.40 3.46 -18.58
C LEU A 14 3.17 2.98 -17.77
N ALA A 15 2.14 2.50 -18.43
CA ALA A 15 0.89 2.11 -17.77
C ALA A 15 0.90 0.70 -17.10
N PRO A 16 1.60 -0.34 -17.60
CA PRO A 16 1.56 -1.65 -16.94
C PRO A 16 2.48 -1.76 -15.72
N GLU A 17 3.61 -1.03 -15.67
CA GLU A 17 4.58 -1.15 -14.58
C GLU A 17 4.15 -0.48 -13.27
N SER A 18 3.41 0.63 -13.34
CA SER A 18 2.90 1.30 -12.14
C SER A 18 1.80 0.49 -11.43
N GLY A 19 1.02 -0.30 -12.16
CA GLY A 19 0.04 -1.24 -11.60
C GLY A 19 0.70 -2.42 -10.90
N ALA A 20 1.79 -2.94 -11.44
CA ALA A 20 2.57 -4.03 -10.85
C ALA A 20 3.32 -3.58 -9.58
N LEU A 21 3.84 -2.37 -9.55
CA LEU A 21 4.47 -1.79 -8.35
C LEU A 21 3.50 -1.62 -7.18
N ALA A 22 2.22 -1.35 -7.45
CA ALA A 22 1.21 -1.18 -6.39
C ALA A 22 0.59 -2.52 -5.94
N GLY A 23 0.39 -3.47 -6.84
CA GLY A 23 -0.42 -4.67 -6.60
C GLY A 23 0.23 -5.78 -5.78
N ASN A 24 1.55 -5.91 -5.86
CA ASN A 24 2.28 -6.99 -5.19
C ASN A 24 2.98 -6.54 -3.90
N LEU A 25 2.66 -5.35 -3.41
CA LEU A 25 3.46 -4.68 -2.40
C LEU A 25 2.86 -4.68 -1.00
N HIS A 26 1.59 -5.05 -0.83
CA HIS A 26 1.03 -5.12 0.52
C HIS A 26 1.71 -6.23 1.32
N PRO A 27 2.14 -5.95 2.57
CA PRO A 27 2.91 -6.89 3.38
C PRO A 27 2.26 -8.26 3.56
N LEU A 28 0.94 -8.31 3.74
CA LEU A 28 0.20 -9.57 3.84
C LEU A 28 0.13 -10.30 2.50
N LEU A 29 0.05 -9.60 1.37
CA LEU A 29 0.00 -10.25 0.05
C LEU A 29 1.33 -10.91 -0.33
N ALA A 30 2.44 -10.35 0.11
CA ALA A 30 3.75 -10.97 -0.10
C ALA A 30 3.97 -12.23 0.76
N GLN A 31 3.26 -12.36 1.89
CA GLN A 31 3.25 -13.59 2.72
C GLN A 31 2.22 -14.61 2.21
N VAL A 32 1.10 -14.13 1.73
CA VAL A 32 -0.09 -14.88 1.36
C VAL A 32 0.04 -15.62 0.01
N GLY A 33 1.00 -15.27 -0.82
CA GLY A 33 1.32 -16.01 -2.04
C GLY A 33 2.02 -17.37 -1.82
N LEU A 34 2.22 -17.76 -0.56
CA LEU A 34 2.74 -19.07 -0.15
C LEU A 34 1.59 -20.04 0.19
N ALA A 35 1.89 -21.32 0.29
CA ALA A 35 0.90 -22.40 0.49
C ALA A 35 -0.04 -22.22 1.72
N ASP A 36 0.32 -21.36 2.66
CA ASP A 36 -0.36 -21.14 3.94
C ASP A 36 -1.21 -19.86 3.99
N GLY A 37 -1.52 -19.23 2.84
CA GLY A 37 -2.16 -17.92 2.77
C GLY A 37 -3.46 -17.77 3.56
N LEU A 38 -4.27 -18.83 3.67
CA LEU A 38 -5.50 -18.81 4.48
C LEU A 38 -5.19 -18.82 6.00
N MET A 39 -4.11 -19.47 6.41
CA MET A 39 -3.66 -19.45 7.81
C MET A 39 -3.20 -18.04 8.20
N ASP A 40 -2.45 -17.37 7.34
CA ASP A 40 -1.98 -15.99 7.55
C ASP A 40 -3.15 -15.01 7.61
N LEU A 41 -4.16 -15.16 6.74
CA LEU A 41 -5.38 -14.37 6.83
C LEU A 41 -6.16 -14.62 8.12
N SER A 42 -6.22 -15.88 8.57
CA SER A 42 -6.87 -16.24 9.84
C SER A 42 -6.12 -15.67 11.04
N ALA A 43 -4.79 -15.68 11.03
CA ALA A 43 -3.98 -15.04 12.07
C ALA A 43 -4.19 -13.52 12.09
N ALA A 44 -4.23 -12.88 10.91
CA ALA A 44 -4.54 -11.47 10.78
C ALA A 44 -5.96 -11.12 11.27
N ALA A 45 -6.95 -11.96 10.95
CA ALA A 45 -8.33 -11.80 11.43
C ALA A 45 -8.40 -11.88 12.97
N GLN A 46 -7.76 -12.87 13.56
CA GLN A 46 -7.71 -13.03 15.02
C GLN A 46 -7.04 -11.83 15.70
N SER A 47 -6.01 -11.26 15.12
CA SER A 47 -5.35 -10.07 15.64
C SER A 47 -6.25 -8.82 15.63
N LEU A 48 -7.26 -8.80 14.75
CA LEU A 48 -8.35 -7.82 14.71
C LEU A 48 -9.59 -8.27 15.48
N ARG A 49 -9.47 -9.30 16.34
CA ARG A 49 -10.58 -9.86 17.13
C ARG A 49 -11.73 -10.40 16.28
N GLN A 50 -11.41 -10.81 15.05
CA GLN A 50 -12.37 -11.44 14.14
C GLN A 50 -12.24 -12.95 14.16
N PRO A 51 -13.29 -13.71 13.78
CA PRO A 51 -13.21 -15.16 13.60
C PRO A 51 -12.16 -15.53 12.55
N ARG A 52 -11.69 -16.77 12.59
CA ARG A 52 -10.82 -17.30 11.54
C ARG A 52 -11.49 -17.22 10.17
N VAL A 53 -10.68 -17.03 9.13
CA VAL A 53 -11.16 -16.99 7.73
C VAL A 53 -11.28 -18.44 7.21
N GLU A 54 -12.31 -19.13 7.66
CA GLU A 54 -12.64 -20.51 7.24
C GLU A 54 -13.92 -20.57 6.37
N THR A 55 -14.63 -19.44 6.28
CA THR A 55 -15.88 -19.31 5.53
C THR A 55 -15.91 -17.96 4.80
N ARG A 56 -16.79 -17.86 3.78
CA ARG A 56 -17.08 -16.57 3.11
C ARG A 56 -17.46 -15.48 4.11
N GLN A 57 -18.28 -15.82 5.11
CA GLN A 57 -18.69 -14.85 6.13
C GLN A 57 -17.52 -14.40 7.00
N GLY A 58 -16.64 -15.31 7.40
CA GLY A 58 -15.41 -14.98 8.13
C GLY A 58 -14.50 -14.05 7.32
N LEU A 59 -14.36 -14.28 6.02
CA LEU A 59 -13.64 -13.40 5.11
C LEU A 59 -14.25 -12.00 5.07
N VAL A 60 -15.57 -11.88 4.93
CA VAL A 60 -16.28 -10.58 4.92
C VAL A 60 -16.05 -9.82 6.22
N LEU A 61 -16.15 -10.48 7.37
CA LEU A 61 -15.92 -9.87 8.67
C LEU A 61 -14.47 -9.36 8.80
N PHE A 62 -13.50 -10.18 8.41
CA PHE A 62 -12.10 -9.77 8.38
C PHE A 62 -11.87 -8.55 7.48
N LEU A 63 -12.36 -8.58 6.24
CA LEU A 63 -12.17 -7.49 5.29
C LEU A 63 -12.78 -6.17 5.78
N ARG A 64 -13.97 -6.22 6.38
CA ARG A 64 -14.62 -5.04 6.97
C ARG A 64 -13.84 -4.48 8.17
N ALA A 65 -13.38 -5.36 9.07
CA ALA A 65 -12.56 -4.95 10.19
C ALA A 65 -11.24 -4.33 9.72
N TYR A 66 -10.54 -4.99 8.80
CA TYR A 66 -9.31 -4.46 8.20
C TYR A 66 -9.54 -3.09 7.55
N TYR A 67 -10.60 -2.95 6.76
CA TYR A 67 -10.96 -1.70 6.08
C TYR A 67 -11.21 -0.56 7.07
N LEU A 68 -11.99 -0.82 8.13
CA LEU A 68 -12.43 0.20 9.09
C LEU A 68 -11.39 0.49 10.19
N GLU A 69 -10.60 -0.48 10.60
CA GLU A 69 -9.69 -0.36 11.75
C GLU A 69 -8.23 -0.10 11.35
N LEU A 70 -7.81 -0.51 10.15
CA LEU A 70 -6.43 -0.35 9.69
C LEU A 70 -6.32 0.49 8.42
N LEU A 71 -7.01 0.10 7.36
CA LEU A 71 -6.83 0.74 6.05
C LEU A 71 -7.18 2.22 6.09
N LEU A 72 -8.41 2.55 6.47
CA LEU A 72 -8.90 3.94 6.48
C LEU A 72 -8.24 4.82 7.56
N PRO A 73 -8.15 4.40 8.84
CA PRO A 73 -7.65 5.28 9.88
C PRO A 73 -6.13 5.31 10.02
N CYS A 74 -5.42 4.29 9.54
CA CYS A 74 -3.98 4.17 9.78
C CYS A 74 -3.17 4.19 8.48
N GLU A 75 -3.48 3.30 7.51
CA GLU A 75 -2.60 3.11 6.35
C GLU A 75 -2.71 4.24 5.34
N LEU A 76 -3.93 4.60 4.92
CA LEU A 76 -4.12 5.68 3.95
C LEU A 76 -3.65 7.04 4.47
N PRO A 77 -3.92 7.45 5.73
CA PRO A 77 -3.34 8.67 6.30
C PRO A 77 -1.81 8.66 6.37
N ALA A 78 -1.21 7.52 6.73
CA ALA A 78 0.24 7.40 6.75
C ALA A 78 0.86 7.58 5.36
N ILE A 79 0.25 7.01 4.31
CA ILE A 79 0.66 7.21 2.91
C ILE A 79 0.55 8.69 2.52
N CYS A 80 -0.56 9.36 2.84
CA CYS A 80 -0.77 10.78 2.53
C CYS A 80 0.30 11.66 3.16
N ARG A 81 0.56 11.47 4.46
CA ARG A 81 1.56 12.25 5.20
C ARG A 81 2.98 12.01 4.66
N ALA A 82 3.32 10.75 4.38
CA ALA A 82 4.61 10.40 3.80
C ALA A 82 4.81 11.02 2.41
N TYR A 83 3.77 10.98 1.56
CA TYR A 83 3.77 11.66 0.27
C TYR A 83 4.03 13.17 0.43
N ALA A 84 3.30 13.83 1.33
CA ALA A 84 3.42 15.26 1.55
C ALA A 84 4.84 15.67 2.03
N HIS A 85 5.43 14.92 2.98
CA HIS A 85 6.80 15.15 3.43
C HIS A 85 7.82 14.87 2.32
N ALA A 86 7.64 13.80 1.57
CA ALA A 86 8.54 13.46 0.48
C ALA A 86 8.51 14.50 -0.66
N ALA A 87 7.32 14.95 -1.06
CA ALA A 87 7.14 15.98 -2.10
C ALA A 87 7.79 17.32 -1.72
N ARG A 88 7.89 17.62 -0.42
CA ARG A 88 8.57 18.79 0.12
C ARG A 88 10.06 18.56 0.48
N SER A 89 10.60 17.38 0.16
CA SER A 89 11.96 16.95 0.52
C SER A 89 12.27 17.01 2.02
N GLN A 90 11.26 16.83 2.87
CA GLN A 90 11.30 16.90 4.34
C GLN A 90 11.69 15.51 4.91
N ALA A 91 12.95 15.17 4.84
CA ALA A 91 13.42 13.84 5.26
C ALA A 91 13.36 13.63 6.79
N LEU A 92 13.57 14.68 7.59
CA LEU A 92 13.52 14.59 9.06
C LEU A 92 12.09 14.37 9.54
N GLU A 93 11.13 15.05 8.94
CA GLU A 93 9.70 14.91 9.21
C GLU A 93 9.21 13.50 8.81
N LEU A 94 9.75 12.94 7.72
CA LEU A 94 9.46 11.56 7.32
C LEU A 94 9.99 10.54 8.34
N VAL A 95 11.19 10.77 8.89
CA VAL A 95 11.75 9.95 9.99
C VAL A 95 10.91 10.07 11.26
N SER A 96 10.49 11.29 11.61
CA SER A 96 9.61 11.54 12.76
C SER A 96 8.26 10.84 12.60
N LEU A 97 7.67 10.90 11.39
CA LEU A 97 6.45 10.15 11.06
C LEU A 97 6.64 8.63 11.17
N ASP A 98 7.81 8.13 10.78
CA ASP A 98 8.13 6.69 10.91
C ASP A 98 8.13 6.25 12.37
N GLN A 99 8.70 7.04 13.26
CA GLN A 99 8.70 6.79 14.70
C GLN A 99 7.27 6.87 15.29
N GLU A 100 6.48 7.86 14.88
CA GLU A 100 5.06 7.99 15.27
C GLU A 100 4.25 6.75 14.89
N VAL A 101 4.40 6.31 13.64
CA VAL A 101 3.75 5.08 13.13
C VAL A 101 4.21 3.85 13.90
N GLY A 102 5.48 3.81 14.32
CA GLY A 102 6.05 2.74 15.14
C GLY A 102 5.45 2.64 16.54
N ASN A 103 4.99 3.76 17.09
CA ASN A 103 4.37 3.82 18.42
C ASN A 103 2.88 3.46 18.41
N GLN A 104 2.26 3.33 17.23
CA GLN A 104 0.87 2.91 17.14
C GLN A 104 0.74 1.41 17.43
N ALA A 105 -0.27 1.05 18.23
CA ALA A 105 -0.59 -0.35 18.49
C ALA A 105 -1.02 -1.05 17.19
N ARG A 106 -0.21 -1.99 16.73
CA ARG A 106 -0.48 -2.81 15.53
C ARG A 106 -0.29 -4.28 15.84
N PRO A 107 -1.02 -5.18 15.16
CA PRO A 107 -0.72 -6.60 15.24
C PRO A 107 0.74 -6.88 14.89
N ARG A 108 1.41 -7.68 15.71
CA ARG A 108 2.88 -7.90 15.63
C ARG A 108 3.31 -8.42 14.26
N ASP A 109 2.55 -9.36 13.71
CA ASP A 109 2.89 -10.00 12.43
C ASP A 109 2.74 -9.02 11.27
N LEU A 110 1.67 -8.19 11.29
CA LEU A 110 1.49 -7.12 10.31
C LEU A 110 2.60 -6.08 10.37
N ALA A 111 3.02 -5.71 11.59
CA ALA A 111 4.11 -4.76 11.80
C ALA A 111 5.44 -5.30 11.26
N GLN A 112 5.75 -6.57 11.51
CA GLN A 112 6.98 -7.21 11.02
C GLN A 112 7.01 -7.32 9.50
N ALA A 113 5.90 -7.75 8.90
CA ALA A 113 5.75 -7.84 7.45
C ALA A 113 5.88 -6.47 6.78
N SER A 114 5.22 -5.44 7.33
CA SER A 114 5.30 -4.06 6.82
C SER A 114 6.73 -3.54 6.79
N ARG A 115 7.50 -3.71 7.87
CA ARG A 115 8.91 -3.29 7.93
C ARG A 115 9.77 -4.02 6.90
N ARG A 116 9.65 -5.35 6.83
CA ARG A 116 10.45 -6.17 5.91
C ARG A 116 10.25 -5.73 4.46
N ILE A 117 9.02 -5.50 4.03
CA ILE A 117 8.71 -5.09 2.65
C ILE A 117 9.12 -3.65 2.41
N GLY A 118 8.79 -2.74 3.31
CA GLY A 118 9.19 -1.34 3.18
C GLY A 118 10.70 -1.18 3.08
N GLN A 119 11.48 -1.86 3.92
CA GLN A 119 12.94 -1.85 3.84
C GLN A 119 13.47 -2.41 2.52
N SER A 120 12.88 -3.51 2.02
CA SER A 120 13.25 -4.09 0.72
C SER A 120 12.98 -3.11 -0.44
N GLN A 121 11.82 -2.48 -0.45
CA GLN A 121 11.45 -1.48 -1.47
C GLN A 121 12.33 -0.23 -1.39
N LEU A 122 12.57 0.27 -0.18
CA LEU A 122 13.44 1.44 0.03
C LEU A 122 14.87 1.14 -0.44
N ALA A 123 15.37 -0.08 -0.21
CA ALA A 123 16.66 -0.49 -0.72
C ALA A 123 16.70 -0.54 -2.25
N ALA A 124 15.60 -0.91 -2.92
CA ALA A 124 15.48 -0.87 -4.38
C ALA A 124 15.53 0.55 -4.95
N LEU A 125 15.19 1.58 -4.16
CA LEU A 125 15.33 2.98 -4.55
C LEU A 125 16.76 3.53 -4.42
N ARG A 126 17.71 2.75 -3.89
CA ARG A 126 19.12 3.19 -3.69
C ARG A 126 19.78 3.82 -4.94
N PRO A 127 19.50 3.36 -6.18
CA PRO A 127 20.07 3.98 -7.38
C PRO A 127 19.65 5.43 -7.62
N LEU A 128 18.57 5.92 -6.98
CA LEU A 128 18.10 7.31 -7.10
C LEU A 128 18.99 8.27 -6.28
N ARG A 129 20.26 8.41 -6.67
CA ARG A 129 21.26 9.20 -5.94
C ARG A 129 20.96 10.70 -5.90
N GLY A 130 20.23 11.23 -6.89
CA GLY A 130 19.78 12.61 -6.95
C GLY A 130 18.69 12.98 -5.93
N GLU A 131 17.95 11.99 -5.48
CA GLU A 131 16.79 12.16 -4.59
C GLU A 131 17.21 12.19 -3.12
N ARG A 132 17.52 13.39 -2.60
CA ARG A 132 18.03 13.58 -1.24
C ARG A 132 17.11 13.00 -0.16
N VAL A 133 15.80 13.10 -0.33
CA VAL A 133 14.81 12.55 0.63
C VAL A 133 14.92 11.03 0.71
N VAL A 134 15.08 10.34 -0.42
CA VAL A 134 15.27 8.88 -0.47
C VAL A 134 16.56 8.50 0.26
N GLN A 135 17.68 9.15 -0.07
CA GLN A 135 18.99 8.83 0.50
C GLN A 135 19.02 9.04 2.02
N ARG A 136 18.48 10.17 2.51
CA ARG A 136 18.43 10.46 3.94
C ARG A 136 17.52 9.52 4.71
N TYR A 137 16.36 9.18 4.16
CA TYR A 137 15.46 8.23 4.80
C TYR A 137 16.05 6.82 4.81
N LEU A 138 16.68 6.38 3.71
CA LEU A 138 17.41 5.11 3.64
C LEU A 138 18.53 5.05 4.70
N GLN A 139 19.32 6.12 4.85
CA GLN A 139 20.36 6.21 5.88
C GLN A 139 19.79 6.12 7.30
N ALA A 140 18.67 6.80 7.58
CA ALA A 140 18.00 6.75 8.87
C ALA A 140 17.51 5.32 9.20
N VAL A 141 16.97 4.60 8.21
CA VAL A 141 16.56 3.20 8.38
C VAL A 141 17.77 2.29 8.62
N GLN A 142 18.86 2.47 7.88
CA GLN A 142 20.11 1.71 8.08
C GLN A 142 20.76 1.96 9.44
N ALA A 143 20.65 3.20 9.95
CA ALA A 143 21.12 3.59 11.27
C ALA A 143 20.19 3.19 12.42
N GLY A 144 19.04 2.54 12.14
CA GLY A 144 18.05 2.15 13.15
C GLY A 144 17.24 3.31 13.73
N GLN A 145 17.32 4.50 13.13
CA GLN A 145 16.55 5.68 13.54
C GLN A 145 15.11 5.67 13.02
N ALA A 146 14.85 4.91 11.97
CA ALA A 146 13.54 4.67 11.39
C ALA A 146 13.35 3.17 11.11
N GLN A 147 12.10 2.72 11.02
CA GLN A 147 11.75 1.33 10.80
C GLN A 147 11.59 0.98 9.32
N GLY A 148 11.32 1.97 8.47
CA GLY A 148 11.07 1.77 7.03
C GLY A 148 9.71 1.11 6.76
N TRP A 149 8.64 1.62 7.35
CA TRP A 149 7.29 1.10 7.15
C TRP A 149 6.86 1.13 5.70
N HIS A 150 6.27 0.04 5.22
CA HIS A 150 5.79 -0.09 3.84
C HIS A 150 4.88 1.07 3.40
N THR A 151 3.93 1.50 4.25
CA THR A 151 3.03 2.61 3.95
C THR A 151 3.78 3.92 3.69
N LEU A 152 4.84 4.19 4.46
CA LEU A 152 5.65 5.40 4.29
C LEU A 152 6.52 5.31 3.04
N VAL A 153 7.11 4.15 2.79
CA VAL A 153 7.89 3.92 1.56
C VAL A 153 6.99 4.01 0.32
N TYR A 154 5.76 3.52 0.39
CA TYR A 154 4.78 3.67 -0.70
C TYR A 154 4.45 5.14 -0.99
N GLY A 155 4.18 5.94 0.05
CA GLY A 155 3.98 7.39 -0.08
C GLY A 155 5.20 8.11 -0.66
N LEU A 156 6.40 7.74 -0.21
CA LEU A 156 7.66 8.23 -0.76
C LEU A 156 7.79 7.90 -2.26
N ILE A 157 7.50 6.67 -2.66
CA ILE A 157 7.52 6.22 -4.07
C ILE A 157 6.56 7.05 -4.91
N LEU A 158 5.31 7.24 -4.46
CA LEU A 158 4.34 8.07 -5.18
C LEU A 158 4.87 9.49 -5.43
N ALA A 159 5.50 10.11 -4.42
CA ALA A 159 6.04 11.46 -4.53
C ALA A 159 7.24 11.53 -5.49
N VAL A 160 8.22 10.64 -5.33
CA VAL A 160 9.46 10.62 -6.12
C VAL A 160 9.19 10.38 -7.60
N TYR A 161 8.22 9.52 -7.91
CA TYR A 161 7.80 9.26 -9.31
C TYR A 161 6.69 10.20 -9.80
N SER A 162 6.33 11.24 -9.02
CA SER A 162 5.28 12.20 -9.36
C SER A 162 3.95 11.54 -9.73
N LEU A 163 3.61 10.46 -9.04
CA LEU A 163 2.34 9.75 -9.26
C LEU A 163 1.21 10.48 -8.53
N PRO A 164 0.01 10.60 -9.13
CA PRO A 164 -1.12 11.27 -8.51
C PRO A 164 -1.54 10.58 -7.20
N LEU A 165 -1.48 11.31 -6.08
CA LEU A 165 -1.75 10.75 -4.74
C LEU A 165 -3.12 10.06 -4.66
N ARG A 166 -4.19 10.72 -5.13
CA ARG A 166 -5.56 10.16 -5.11
C ARG A 166 -5.64 8.80 -5.81
N GLN A 167 -5.03 8.70 -6.99
CA GLN A 167 -5.00 7.44 -7.75
C GLN A 167 -4.15 6.39 -7.07
N GLY A 168 -3.02 6.78 -6.48
CA GLY A 168 -2.16 5.91 -5.69
C GLY A 168 -2.91 5.30 -4.50
N LEU A 169 -3.65 6.10 -3.74
CA LEU A 169 -4.46 5.63 -2.61
C LEU A 169 -5.58 4.68 -3.03
N LEU A 170 -6.29 5.00 -4.12
CA LEU A 170 -7.32 4.12 -4.69
C LEU A 170 -6.72 2.77 -5.09
N ASN A 171 -5.60 2.79 -5.79
CA ASN A 171 -4.91 1.58 -6.24
C ASN A 171 -4.42 0.76 -5.03
N TYR A 172 -3.80 1.41 -4.04
CA TYR A 172 -3.35 0.74 -2.82
C TYR A 172 -4.51 -0.02 -2.15
N ALA A 173 -5.61 0.68 -1.87
CA ALA A 173 -6.76 0.10 -1.18
C ALA A 173 -7.39 -1.06 -1.98
N ARG A 174 -7.68 -0.84 -3.27
CA ARG A 174 -8.29 -1.87 -4.13
C ARG A 174 -7.40 -3.10 -4.27
N GLN A 175 -6.09 -2.93 -4.50
CA GLN A 175 -5.17 -4.04 -4.67
C GLN A 175 -4.98 -4.82 -3.37
N THR A 176 -4.94 -4.15 -2.23
CA THR A 176 -4.88 -4.79 -0.92
C THR A 176 -6.10 -5.67 -0.66
N LEU A 177 -7.30 -5.12 -0.81
CA LEU A 177 -8.55 -5.86 -0.61
C LEU A 177 -8.69 -6.99 -1.62
N ARG A 178 -8.39 -6.74 -2.90
CA ARG A 178 -8.37 -7.76 -3.94
C ARG A 178 -7.44 -8.92 -3.58
N GLY A 179 -6.23 -8.60 -3.13
CA GLY A 179 -5.26 -9.62 -2.74
C GLY A 179 -5.80 -10.55 -1.65
N PHE A 180 -6.40 -10.00 -0.59
CA PHE A 180 -7.01 -10.82 0.47
C PHE A 180 -8.15 -11.69 -0.05
N ILE A 181 -9.04 -11.14 -0.88
CA ILE A 181 -10.15 -11.88 -1.47
C ILE A 181 -9.63 -13.05 -2.31
N TYR A 182 -8.69 -12.77 -3.23
CA TYR A 182 -8.20 -13.81 -4.14
C TYR A 182 -7.32 -14.87 -3.46
N THR A 183 -6.66 -14.53 -2.36
CA THR A 183 -5.99 -15.51 -1.53
C THR A 183 -6.95 -16.51 -0.90
N ALA A 184 -8.09 -16.02 -0.43
CA ALA A 184 -9.11 -16.87 0.17
C ALA A 184 -9.97 -17.60 -0.89
N ALA A 185 -9.98 -17.14 -2.15
CA ALA A 185 -10.90 -17.63 -3.18
C ALA A 185 -10.78 -19.13 -3.44
N GLY A 186 -9.57 -19.62 -3.64
CA GLY A 186 -9.34 -21.06 -3.89
C GLY A 186 -9.76 -21.94 -2.71
N PRO A 187 -9.19 -21.73 -1.50
CA PRO A 187 -9.54 -22.51 -0.33
C PRO A 187 -11.02 -22.44 0.08
N LEU A 188 -11.67 -21.29 -0.11
CA LEU A 188 -13.09 -21.11 0.21
C LEU A 188 -14.02 -21.42 -0.97
N GLN A 189 -13.48 -21.86 -2.11
CA GLN A 189 -14.23 -22.20 -3.33
C GLN A 189 -15.14 -21.06 -3.80
N LEU A 190 -14.67 -19.81 -3.72
CA LEU A 190 -15.43 -18.65 -4.18
C LEU A 190 -15.38 -18.55 -5.70
N ALA A 191 -16.54 -18.30 -6.32
CA ALA A 191 -16.59 -18.00 -7.74
C ALA A 191 -15.97 -16.63 -8.05
N GLU A 192 -15.43 -16.45 -9.24
CA GLU A 192 -14.83 -15.19 -9.70
C GLU A 192 -15.82 -14.01 -9.57
N MET A 193 -17.10 -14.26 -9.86
CA MET A 193 -18.16 -13.24 -9.73
C MET A 193 -18.36 -12.81 -8.27
N ASP A 194 -18.32 -13.77 -7.33
CA ASP A 194 -18.41 -13.45 -5.89
C ASP A 194 -17.24 -12.59 -5.41
N CYS A 195 -16.04 -12.90 -5.89
CA CYS A 195 -14.84 -12.13 -5.57
C CYS A 195 -14.94 -10.69 -6.08
N ARG A 196 -15.42 -10.49 -7.31
CA ARG A 196 -15.62 -9.17 -7.90
C ARG A 196 -16.70 -8.37 -7.16
N ASN A 197 -17.86 -8.99 -6.92
CA ASN A 197 -18.95 -8.34 -6.20
C ASN A 197 -18.53 -7.90 -4.80
N LEU A 198 -17.79 -8.75 -4.08
CA LEU A 198 -17.28 -8.42 -2.75
C LEU A 198 -16.29 -7.26 -2.79
N LEU A 199 -15.39 -7.23 -3.77
CA LEU A 199 -14.43 -6.14 -3.95
C LEU A 199 -15.16 -4.83 -4.27
N ASP A 200 -16.13 -4.86 -5.16
CA ASP A 200 -16.88 -3.66 -5.58
C ASP A 200 -17.75 -3.13 -4.43
N GLU A 201 -18.40 -4.01 -3.64
CA GLU A 201 -19.12 -3.61 -2.43
C GLU A 201 -18.21 -2.90 -1.43
N LEU A 202 -17.05 -3.48 -1.11
CA LEU A 202 -16.10 -2.91 -0.16
C LEU A 202 -15.49 -1.58 -0.63
N CYS A 203 -15.32 -1.41 -1.93
CA CYS A 203 -14.73 -0.21 -2.51
C CYS A 203 -15.75 0.87 -2.90
N ALA A 204 -17.05 0.63 -2.75
CA ALA A 204 -18.09 1.53 -3.23
C ALA A 204 -18.01 2.94 -2.62
N ASP A 205 -17.71 3.06 -1.33
CA ASP A 205 -17.61 4.34 -0.62
C ASP A 205 -16.18 4.93 -0.60
N LEU A 206 -15.18 4.17 -1.06
CA LEU A 206 -13.77 4.55 -1.01
C LEU A 206 -13.47 5.89 -1.70
N PRO A 207 -14.00 6.22 -2.89
CA PRO A 207 -13.75 7.52 -3.52
C PRO A 207 -14.16 8.70 -2.65
N ARG A 208 -15.34 8.62 -2.02
CA ARG A 208 -15.86 9.66 -1.11
C ARG A 208 -14.98 9.80 0.14
N ARG A 209 -14.56 8.68 0.74
CA ARG A 209 -13.69 8.70 1.92
C ARG A 209 -12.33 9.29 1.61
N LEU A 210 -11.79 9.04 0.43
CA LEU A 210 -10.54 9.66 0.00
C LEU A 210 -10.66 11.17 -0.22
N GLU A 211 -11.79 11.67 -0.68
CA GLU A 211 -12.02 13.12 -0.78
C GLU A 211 -11.97 13.79 0.59
N ILE A 212 -12.60 13.18 1.60
CA ILE A 212 -12.53 13.67 2.98
C ILE A 212 -11.11 13.63 3.52
N LEU A 213 -10.37 12.54 3.27
CA LEU A 213 -9.00 12.38 3.71
C LEU A 213 -8.04 13.39 3.06
N LEU A 214 -8.26 13.74 1.80
CA LEU A 214 -7.38 14.61 1.02
C LEU A 214 -7.70 16.10 1.20
N SER A 215 -8.89 16.47 1.69
CA SER A 215 -9.28 17.87 1.88
C SER A 215 -8.25 18.68 2.67
N PRO A 216 -7.66 18.20 3.79
CA PRO A 216 -6.66 18.96 4.55
C PRO A 216 -5.27 18.99 3.90
N VAL A 217 -5.01 18.16 2.90
CA VAL A 217 -3.68 18.04 2.26
C VAL A 217 -3.57 18.96 1.04
N LEU A 218 -4.71 19.40 0.51
CA LEU A 218 -4.81 20.25 -0.69
C LEU A 218 -4.89 21.75 -0.36
N GLU A 219 -5.02 22.11 0.92
CA GLU A 219 -4.90 23.47 1.48
C GLU A 219 -3.44 23.75 1.91
#